data_03bda0eb555df16f3b6d5fedd534412b
#
_entry.id   03bda0eb555df16f3b6d5fedd534412b
#
_cell.length_a   1.000
_cell.length_b   1.000
_cell.length_c   1.000
_cell.angle_alpha   90.00
_cell.angle_beta   90.00
_cell.angle_gamma   90.00
#
_symmetry.space_group_name_H-M   'P 1'
#
loop_
_entity.id
_entity.type
_entity.pdbx_description
1 polymer ?
#
loop_
_entity_poly.entity_id
_entity_poly.type
_entity_poly.pdbx_seq_one_letter_code
_entity_poly.pdbx_strand_id
1 'polypeptide(L)'
;GFACGNEKLIKFLNDVKYSFNSYTMDRTALAAGVAAVEDKEYFEETCNKIIETREWTKKELKALGFSFQDSKSNFIFATHATCPAAELFEALREQHIYVRYFPKDRIDNFLRITIGTKEEMQKFIDFLKDYLK
;
A
#
# COMPACT_ATOMS: atom_id res chain seq x y z
N GLY A 1 -9.51 -6.74 18.49
CA GLY A 1 -9.62 -7.91 19.36
C GLY A 1 -9.42 -9.23 18.60
N PHE A 2 -9.19 -10.30 19.31
CA PHE A 2 -9.08 -11.66 18.76
C PHE A 2 -9.83 -12.67 19.64
N ALA A 3 -10.16 -13.81 19.08
CA ALA A 3 -10.76 -14.92 19.80
C ALA A 3 -9.98 -16.21 19.54
N CYS A 4 -9.75 -16.97 20.60
CA CYS A 4 -9.16 -18.31 20.55
C CYS A 4 -10.12 -19.32 21.13
N GLY A 5 -10.26 -20.49 20.50
CA GLY A 5 -11.18 -21.50 20.96
C GLY A 5 -11.17 -22.76 20.10
N ASN A 6 -12.18 -23.59 20.28
CA ASN A 6 -12.35 -24.78 19.45
C ASN A 6 -12.47 -24.41 17.97
N GLU A 7 -11.79 -25.16 17.09
CA GLU A 7 -11.71 -24.90 15.65
C GLU A 7 -13.07 -24.71 14.99
N LYS A 8 -14.06 -25.56 15.33
CA LYS A 8 -15.43 -25.47 14.78
C LYS A 8 -16.13 -24.18 15.19
N LEU A 9 -15.95 -23.74 16.44
CA LEU A 9 -16.52 -22.49 16.92
C LEU A 9 -15.83 -21.27 16.24
N ILE A 10 -14.52 -21.30 16.10
CA ILE A 10 -13.78 -20.23 15.38
C ILE A 10 -14.20 -20.18 13.91
N LYS A 11 -14.41 -21.35 13.28
CA LYS A 11 -14.94 -21.38 11.91
C LYS A 11 -16.31 -20.69 11.81
N PHE A 12 -17.26 -21.00 12.69
CA PHE A 12 -18.57 -20.36 12.71
C PHE A 12 -18.47 -18.84 12.93
N LEU A 13 -17.60 -18.40 13.84
CA LEU A 13 -17.35 -16.95 14.04
C LEU A 13 -16.84 -16.28 12.77
N ASN A 14 -15.94 -16.94 12.02
CA ASN A 14 -15.44 -16.43 10.74
C ASN A 14 -16.56 -16.41 9.67
N ASP A 15 -17.37 -17.46 9.60
CA ASP A 15 -18.49 -17.53 8.65
C ASP A 15 -19.47 -16.35 8.89
N VAL A 16 -19.79 -16.06 10.15
CA VAL A 16 -20.63 -14.89 10.53
C VAL A 16 -19.94 -13.56 10.20
N LYS A 17 -18.66 -13.43 10.58
CA LYS A 17 -17.87 -12.22 10.32
C LYS A 17 -17.85 -11.87 8.84
N TYR A 18 -17.62 -12.84 7.97
CA TYR A 18 -17.48 -12.62 6.53
C TYR A 18 -18.78 -12.68 5.74
N SER A 19 -19.95 -12.94 6.41
CA SER A 19 -21.22 -13.06 5.73
C SER A 19 -21.80 -11.72 5.28
N PHE A 20 -21.72 -10.66 6.11
CA PHE A 20 -22.35 -9.40 5.75
C PHE A 20 -21.62 -8.11 6.23
N ASN A 21 -20.85 -8.14 7.31
CA ASN A 21 -20.13 -6.97 7.82
C ASN A 21 -18.79 -7.37 8.43
N SER A 22 -17.79 -7.58 7.57
CA SER A 22 -16.45 -8.04 7.97
C SER A 22 -15.69 -7.02 8.82
N TYR A 23 -15.99 -5.73 8.65
CA TYR A 23 -15.29 -4.60 9.28
C TYR A 23 -16.28 -3.64 9.90
N THR A 24 -16.82 -4.04 11.06
CA THR A 24 -17.75 -3.23 11.82
C THR A 24 -17.06 -1.97 12.36
N MET A 25 -17.64 -0.81 12.11
CA MET A 25 -17.16 0.46 12.67
C MET A 25 -17.74 0.67 14.07
N ASP A 26 -16.88 1.05 15.00
CA ASP A 26 -17.28 1.48 16.34
C ASP A 26 -17.73 2.95 16.36
N ARG A 27 -18.21 3.43 17.51
CA ARG A 27 -18.71 4.80 17.66
C ARG A 27 -17.63 5.85 17.43
N THR A 28 -16.40 5.56 17.84
CA THR A 28 -15.26 6.46 17.66
C THR A 28 -14.91 6.59 16.18
N ALA A 29 -14.85 5.46 15.48
CA ALA A 29 -14.60 5.44 14.03
C ALA A 29 -15.70 6.18 13.24
N LEU A 30 -16.98 6.02 13.63
CA LEU A 30 -18.08 6.77 13.02
C LEU A 30 -17.96 8.28 13.24
N ALA A 31 -17.69 8.71 14.47
CA ALA A 31 -17.53 10.15 14.78
C ALA A 31 -16.30 10.74 14.04
N ALA A 32 -15.18 10.03 14.03
CA ALA A 32 -13.98 10.44 13.29
C ALA A 32 -14.23 10.49 11.78
N GLY A 33 -15.00 9.55 11.24
CA GLY A 33 -15.37 9.54 9.84
C GLY A 33 -16.20 10.75 9.42
N VAL A 34 -17.18 11.14 10.24
CA VAL A 34 -17.99 12.35 10.00
C VAL A 34 -17.09 13.58 10.03
N ALA A 35 -16.28 13.76 11.07
CA ALA A 35 -15.37 14.89 11.20
C ALA A 35 -14.39 14.98 10.02
N ALA A 36 -13.84 13.84 9.56
CA ALA A 36 -12.92 13.80 8.42
C ALA A 36 -13.58 14.21 7.09
N VAL A 37 -14.88 13.90 6.91
CA VAL A 37 -15.63 14.32 5.71
C VAL A 37 -15.98 15.80 5.76
N GLU A 38 -16.23 16.35 6.95
CA GLU A 38 -16.56 17.77 7.15
C GLU A 38 -15.34 18.69 7.03
N ASP A 39 -14.15 18.22 7.38
CA ASP A 39 -12.89 18.96 7.28
C ASP A 39 -12.33 18.94 5.84
N LYS A 40 -12.94 19.74 4.99
CA LYS A 40 -12.59 19.82 3.56
C LYS A 40 -11.19 20.37 3.34
N GLU A 41 -10.77 21.35 4.14
CA GLU A 41 -9.46 22.00 3.98
C GLU A 41 -8.32 21.01 4.24
N TYR A 42 -8.38 20.29 5.35
CA TYR A 42 -7.40 19.25 5.68
C TYR A 42 -7.41 18.11 4.64
N PHE A 43 -8.59 17.71 4.19
CA PHE A 43 -8.74 16.69 3.15
C PHE A 43 -8.04 17.10 1.85
N GLU A 44 -8.30 18.31 1.36
CA GLU A 44 -7.71 18.83 0.11
C GLU A 44 -6.19 18.99 0.25
N GLU A 45 -5.70 19.55 1.35
CA GLU A 45 -4.27 19.64 1.63
C GLU A 45 -3.59 18.28 1.62
N THR A 46 -4.16 17.31 2.31
CA THR A 46 -3.61 15.95 2.40
C THR A 46 -3.62 15.24 1.04
N CYS A 47 -4.71 15.35 0.29
CA CYS A 47 -4.81 14.80 -1.06
C CYS A 47 -3.76 15.40 -2.00
N ASN A 48 -3.56 16.72 -1.96
CA ASN A 48 -2.58 17.39 -2.81
C ASN A 48 -1.15 16.93 -2.49
N LYS A 49 -0.78 16.79 -1.22
CA LYS A 49 0.52 16.23 -0.81
C LYS A 49 0.75 14.82 -1.36
N ILE A 50 -0.28 13.96 -1.30
CA ILE A 50 -0.21 12.60 -1.85
C ILE A 50 -0.07 12.65 -3.38
N ILE A 51 -0.83 13.49 -4.06
CA ILE A 51 -0.78 13.63 -5.52
C ILE A 51 0.61 14.09 -5.97
N GLU A 52 1.15 15.12 -5.38
CA GLU A 52 2.47 15.66 -5.71
C GLU A 52 3.57 14.61 -5.50
N THR A 53 3.56 13.94 -4.36
CA THR A 53 4.53 12.87 -4.04
C THR A 53 4.38 11.69 -5.00
N ARG A 54 3.15 11.30 -5.34
CA ARG A 54 2.88 10.22 -6.31
C ARG A 54 3.42 10.57 -7.69
N GLU A 55 3.13 11.75 -8.21
CA GLU A 55 3.57 12.14 -9.55
C GLU A 55 5.11 12.24 -9.63
N TRP A 56 5.76 12.73 -8.57
CA TRP A 56 7.21 12.68 -8.47
C TRP A 56 7.72 11.23 -8.44
N THR A 57 7.16 10.36 -7.61
CA THR A 57 7.56 8.95 -7.51
C THR A 57 7.41 8.22 -8.85
N LYS A 58 6.33 8.50 -9.59
CA LYS A 58 6.13 7.94 -10.93
C LYS A 58 7.24 8.31 -11.91
N LYS A 59 7.73 9.55 -11.85
CA LYS A 59 8.86 10.01 -12.69
C LYS A 59 10.14 9.26 -12.34
N GLU A 60 10.46 9.16 -11.05
CA GLU A 60 11.66 8.44 -10.59
C GLU A 60 11.61 6.96 -10.96
N LEU A 61 10.47 6.29 -10.72
CA LEU A 61 10.29 4.88 -11.07
C LEU A 61 10.44 4.63 -12.58
N LYS A 62 9.88 5.50 -13.43
CA LYS A 62 10.06 5.39 -14.89
C LYS A 62 11.51 5.51 -15.28
N ALA A 63 12.25 6.45 -14.69
CA ALA A 63 13.69 6.64 -14.95
C ALA A 63 14.53 5.42 -14.52
N LEU A 64 14.05 4.64 -13.54
CA LEU A 64 14.65 3.39 -13.07
C LEU A 64 14.18 2.15 -13.82
N GLY A 65 13.41 2.27 -14.89
CA GLY A 65 12.97 1.14 -15.71
C GLY A 65 11.69 0.42 -15.25
N PHE A 66 10.96 0.99 -14.29
CA PHE A 66 9.67 0.44 -13.89
C PHE A 66 8.55 0.76 -14.87
N SER A 67 7.64 -0.19 -15.02
CA SER A 67 6.38 -0.07 -15.76
C SER A 67 5.19 -0.17 -14.81
N PHE A 68 4.16 0.64 -15.03
CA PHE A 68 2.94 0.68 -14.23
C PHE A 68 1.81 1.39 -14.98
N GLN A 69 0.57 1.09 -14.62
CA GLN A 69 -0.60 1.85 -15.07
C GLN A 69 -0.67 3.22 -14.39
N ASP A 70 -1.24 4.21 -15.06
CA ASP A 70 -1.37 5.57 -14.49
C ASP A 70 -2.30 5.58 -13.28
N SER A 71 -1.72 5.50 -12.09
CA SER A 71 -2.46 5.48 -10.83
C SER A 71 -3.01 6.86 -10.48
N LYS A 72 -4.27 6.88 -10.04
CA LYS A 72 -4.94 8.03 -9.41
C LYS A 72 -5.23 7.79 -7.92
N SER A 73 -4.78 6.65 -7.37
CA SER A 73 -4.94 6.30 -5.96
C SER A 73 -3.69 6.69 -5.15
N ASN A 74 -3.65 6.30 -3.90
CA ASN A 74 -2.51 6.49 -2.99
C ASN A 74 -1.46 5.37 -3.09
N PHE A 75 -1.44 4.61 -4.18
CA PHE A 75 -0.41 3.60 -4.44
C PHE A 75 -0.10 3.48 -5.93
N ILE A 76 1.06 2.92 -6.24
CA ILE A 76 1.48 2.54 -7.59
C ILE A 76 1.64 1.02 -7.62
N PHE A 77 1.12 0.37 -8.66
CA PHE A 77 1.30 -1.07 -8.88
C PHE A 77 2.30 -1.24 -10.02
N ALA A 78 3.55 -1.56 -9.67
CA ALA A 78 4.69 -1.47 -10.56
C ALA A 78 5.42 -2.79 -10.71
N THR A 79 5.97 -3.02 -11.90
CA THR A 79 6.88 -4.12 -12.23
C THR A 79 8.16 -3.57 -12.83
N HIS A 80 9.27 -4.30 -12.69
CA HIS A 80 10.54 -3.98 -13.32
C HIS A 80 10.91 -5.05 -14.36
N ALA A 81 11.52 -4.64 -15.47
CA ALA A 81 11.77 -5.54 -16.60
C ALA A 81 12.78 -6.66 -16.29
N THR A 82 13.79 -6.37 -15.49
CA THR A 82 14.93 -7.25 -15.23
C THR A 82 15.11 -7.64 -13.76
N CYS A 83 14.40 -7.00 -12.83
CA CYS A 83 14.47 -7.29 -11.40
C CYS A 83 13.16 -7.96 -10.95
N PRO A 84 13.17 -9.24 -10.56
CA PRO A 84 11.98 -9.95 -10.09
C PRO A 84 11.38 -9.29 -8.85
N ALA A 85 10.06 -9.15 -8.83
CA ALA A 85 9.37 -8.48 -7.72
C ALA A 85 9.57 -9.19 -6.37
N ALA A 86 9.68 -10.52 -6.36
CA ALA A 86 9.95 -11.29 -5.15
C ALA A 86 11.31 -10.95 -4.53
N GLU A 87 12.36 -10.87 -5.35
CA GLU A 87 13.71 -10.53 -4.90
C GLU A 87 13.77 -9.08 -4.39
N LEU A 88 13.19 -8.15 -5.15
CA LEU A 88 13.13 -6.75 -4.76
C LEU A 88 12.33 -6.54 -3.47
N PHE A 89 11.25 -7.29 -3.28
CA PHE A 89 10.45 -7.27 -2.05
C PHE A 89 11.28 -7.66 -0.83
N GLU A 90 12.07 -8.74 -0.91
CA GLU A 90 12.93 -9.17 0.19
C GLU A 90 14.05 -8.16 0.47
N ALA A 91 14.70 -7.65 -0.57
CA ALA A 91 15.75 -6.65 -0.42
C ALA A 91 15.24 -5.35 0.23
N LEU A 92 14.06 -4.88 -0.15
CA LEU A 92 13.40 -3.73 0.49
C LEU A 92 13.08 -4.00 1.95
N ARG A 93 12.57 -5.20 2.26
CA ARG A 93 12.22 -5.61 3.63
C ARG A 93 13.43 -5.63 4.56
N GLU A 94 14.58 -6.08 4.07
CA GLU A 94 15.86 -6.06 4.82
C GLU A 94 16.29 -4.64 5.20
N GLN A 95 15.92 -3.64 4.40
CA GLN A 95 16.17 -2.23 4.68
C GLN A 95 15.01 -1.54 5.41
N HIS A 96 14.07 -2.31 5.95
CA HIS A 96 12.87 -1.82 6.65
C HIS A 96 11.97 -0.94 5.77
N ILE A 97 12.01 -1.13 4.45
CA ILE A 97 11.11 -0.49 3.49
C ILE A 97 10.02 -1.49 3.12
N TYR A 98 8.79 -1.21 3.52
CA TYR A 98 7.68 -2.15 3.39
C TYR A 98 6.78 -1.79 2.21
N VAL A 99 6.77 -2.67 1.21
CA VAL A 99 5.83 -2.67 0.08
C VAL A 99 4.93 -3.90 0.15
N ARG A 100 3.94 -4.01 -0.71
CA ARG A 100 3.09 -5.20 -0.77
C ARG A 100 3.42 -6.04 -2.00
N TYR A 101 3.71 -7.31 -1.77
CA TYR A 101 3.91 -8.35 -2.78
C TYR A 101 2.75 -9.35 -2.76
N PHE A 102 2.38 -9.88 -3.94
CA PHE A 102 1.31 -10.87 -4.11
C PHE A 102 1.85 -12.05 -4.92
N PRO A 103 2.19 -13.18 -4.28
CA PRO A 103 2.65 -14.39 -4.97
C PRO A 103 1.47 -15.12 -5.61
N LYS A 104 0.86 -14.52 -6.63
CA LYS A 104 -0.30 -15.05 -7.36
C LYS A 104 -0.06 -14.90 -8.86
N ASP A 105 -0.50 -15.89 -9.61
CA ASP A 105 -0.42 -15.89 -11.07
C ASP A 105 -0.87 -14.56 -11.66
N ARG A 106 -0.15 -14.08 -12.67
CA ARG A 106 -0.36 -12.84 -13.42
C ARG A 106 0.00 -11.54 -12.69
N ILE A 107 0.21 -11.56 -11.37
CA ILE A 107 0.60 -10.39 -10.57
C ILE A 107 1.84 -10.63 -9.70
N ASP A 108 2.44 -11.79 -9.79
CA ASP A 108 3.63 -12.22 -9.05
C ASP A 108 4.91 -11.46 -9.40
N ASN A 109 4.92 -10.70 -10.49
CA ASN A 109 6.03 -9.80 -10.82
C ASN A 109 5.69 -8.31 -10.59
N PHE A 110 4.75 -8.02 -9.69
CA PHE A 110 4.35 -6.66 -9.34
C PHE A 110 4.50 -6.38 -7.84
N LEU A 111 4.85 -5.13 -7.53
CA LEU A 111 4.82 -4.59 -6.18
C LEU A 111 3.76 -3.48 -6.08
N ARG A 112 2.96 -3.48 -5.00
CA ARG A 112 2.11 -2.35 -4.65
C ARG A 112 2.86 -1.44 -3.69
N ILE A 113 3.21 -0.27 -4.20
CA ILE A 113 4.00 0.75 -3.51
C ILE A 113 3.03 1.82 -3.02
N THR A 114 2.78 1.89 -1.73
CA THR A 114 1.94 2.94 -1.13
C THR A 114 2.73 4.25 -1.10
N ILE A 115 2.07 5.34 -1.42
CA ILE A 115 2.67 6.68 -1.36
C ILE A 115 2.69 7.14 0.09
N GLY A 116 3.87 7.28 0.64
CA GLY A 116 4.16 7.84 1.94
C GLY A 116 4.49 9.34 1.86
N THR A 117 5.17 9.85 2.88
CA THR A 117 5.72 11.20 2.87
C THR A 117 6.80 11.34 1.79
N LYS A 118 7.15 12.58 1.46
CA LYS A 118 8.22 12.85 0.49
C LYS A 118 9.55 12.23 0.93
N GLU A 119 9.86 12.30 2.22
CA GLU A 119 11.08 11.75 2.82
C GLU A 119 11.11 10.23 2.75
N GLU A 120 9.98 9.57 3.01
CA GLU A 120 9.87 8.11 2.90
C GLU A 120 10.04 7.64 1.46
N MET A 121 9.38 8.32 0.52
CA MET A 121 9.52 8.00 -0.89
C MET A 121 10.92 8.32 -1.42
N GLN A 122 11.60 9.35 -0.90
CA GLN A 122 13.00 9.61 -1.25
C GLN A 122 13.91 8.46 -0.82
N LYS A 123 13.79 7.97 0.43
CA LYS A 123 14.55 6.80 0.91
C LYS A 123 14.32 5.57 0.04
N PHE A 124 13.06 5.32 -0.33
CA PHE A 124 12.71 4.22 -1.22
C PHE A 124 13.39 4.36 -2.60
N ILE A 125 13.35 5.53 -3.21
CA ILE A 125 13.97 5.80 -4.52
C ILE A 125 15.50 5.72 -4.43
N ASP A 126 16.10 6.23 -3.37
CA ASP A 126 17.57 6.18 -3.18
C ASP A 126 18.05 4.73 -3.04
N PHE A 127 17.32 3.90 -2.29
CA PHE A 127 17.58 2.46 -2.23
C PHE A 127 17.50 1.81 -3.60
N LEU A 128 16.45 2.09 -4.38
CA LEU A 128 16.32 1.53 -5.73
C LEU A 128 17.45 1.94 -6.66
N LYS A 129 17.90 3.19 -6.59
CA LYS A 129 19.05 3.70 -7.38
C LYS A 129 20.33 2.95 -7.07
N ASP A 130 20.53 2.51 -5.83
CA ASP A 130 21.70 1.74 -5.44
C ASP A 130 21.56 0.24 -5.76
N TYR A 131 20.39 -0.31 -5.58
CA TYR A 131 20.13 -1.74 -5.77
C TYR A 131 20.10 -2.15 -7.25
N LEU A 132 19.66 -1.28 -8.15
CA LEU A 132 19.47 -1.56 -9.57
C LEU A 132 20.71 -1.18 -10.46
N LYS A 133 21.82 -0.77 -9.86
CA LYS A 133 23.09 -0.54 -10.56
C LYS A 133 23.69 -1.86 -11.04
#